data_ae2fa09d75dece7828c1bb6fed86c313
#
_entry.id   ae2fa09d75dece7828c1bb6fed86c313
#
_cell.length_a   1.000
_cell.length_b   1.000
_cell.length_c   1.000
_cell.angle_alpha   90.00
_cell.angle_beta   90.00
_cell.angle_gamma   90.00
#
_symmetry.space_group_name_H-M   'P 1'
#
loop_
_entity.id
_entity.type
_entity.pdbx_description
1 polymer ?
#
loop_
_entity_poly.entity_id
_entity_poly.type
_entity_poly.pdbx_seq_one_letter_code
_entity_poly.pdbx_strand_id
1 'polypeptide(L)'
;MNKIIKLSLLLLALPLLMTSCLKDDNEVFGDSSSKRLQQALEETRTVLRSSEKGWVMDYYIGDNSSYGGYAFVVKFDSLTVTASSELTKGAATSYYKLTTDNGPVLTFDTYNDVFHALATPSQSNYEGNHADYEFQIVSATSELVVLRGRRTNNYVYLHPLTTTPEEYLAKVADTEKKFIVASLSTDVDGKNVSAEFDINNRQVSFYSTTDSTFSKNCAFTFTDTGVRFNSSVEAYGKTLSNLSFDPETMTFTSNDKGSEQLAIKGHLPADYVYYDQIPGDYVFRFQKNDGEKYVDLDVDVTLTPNEDQSGFVMNGVIDGYGINLNYDKAKGILYMVPQPIGKVSSGNMVWMYGALFEGESGSISEVGMQTLWTKDLQNPVLTWNPIETLDTPTNSYIFVELTTAGEFVGQYRGSEITFAGNSTMLHVKSLTKKTPFTEHQK
;
A
#
# COMPACT_ATOMS: atom_id res chain seq x y z
N MET A 1 58.00 56.02 -36.62
CA MET A 1 56.59 56.43 -36.78
C MET A 1 55.58 55.27 -36.56
N ASN A 2 55.91 53.99 -36.79
CA ASN A 2 54.95 52.89 -36.72
C ASN A 2 54.62 52.32 -35.35
N LYS A 3 55.36 52.57 -34.27
CA LYS A 3 55.07 52.03 -32.93
C LYS A 3 54.08 52.92 -32.14
N ILE A 4 54.16 54.24 -32.34
CA ILE A 4 53.26 55.23 -31.66
C ILE A 4 51.87 55.14 -32.25
N ILE A 5 51.71 54.96 -33.57
CA ILE A 5 50.41 54.82 -34.24
C ILE A 5 49.73 53.50 -33.84
N LYS A 6 50.48 52.42 -33.63
CA LYS A 6 49.93 51.12 -33.17
C LYS A 6 49.46 51.19 -31.70
N LEU A 7 50.19 51.96 -30.86
CA LEU A 7 49.83 52.17 -29.47
C LEU A 7 48.58 53.08 -29.30
N SER A 8 48.47 54.11 -30.12
CA SER A 8 47.28 54.99 -30.11
C SER A 8 46.03 54.30 -30.68
N LEU A 9 46.20 53.40 -31.69
CA LEU A 9 45.06 52.55 -32.19
C LEU A 9 44.63 51.54 -31.14
N LEU A 10 45.55 50.96 -30.36
CA LEU A 10 45.25 50.03 -29.27
C LEU A 10 44.54 50.73 -28.10
N LEU A 11 44.92 51.97 -27.76
CA LEU A 11 44.30 52.77 -26.72
C LEU A 11 42.87 53.26 -27.14
N LEU A 12 42.61 53.46 -28.44
CA LEU A 12 41.31 53.84 -28.93
C LEU A 12 40.33 52.68 -29.07
N ALA A 13 40.85 51.42 -29.22
CA ALA A 13 40.07 50.22 -29.30
C ALA A 13 39.62 49.67 -27.92
N LEU A 14 40.35 50.02 -26.84
CA LEU A 14 40.02 49.55 -25.49
C LEU A 14 38.68 50.01 -24.96
N PRO A 15 38.22 51.28 -25.10
CA PRO A 15 36.92 51.70 -24.65
C PRO A 15 35.78 51.14 -25.54
N LEU A 16 36.02 50.77 -26.79
CA LEU A 16 35.01 50.17 -27.67
C LEU A 16 34.68 48.70 -27.29
N LEU A 17 35.60 48.01 -26.61
CA LEU A 17 35.38 46.65 -26.10
C LEU A 17 34.63 46.66 -24.77
N MET A 18 34.65 47.76 -24.03
CA MET A 18 33.95 47.88 -22.74
C MET A 18 32.47 48.28 -22.88
N THR A 19 32.03 48.77 -24.07
CA THR A 19 30.62 49.12 -24.30
C THR A 19 29.77 47.95 -24.80
N SER A 20 30.38 46.76 -25.01
CA SER A 20 29.64 45.58 -25.44
C SER A 20 28.91 44.83 -24.29
N CYS A 21 29.10 45.26 -23.02
CA CYS A 21 28.38 44.70 -21.87
C CYS A 21 27.22 45.56 -21.37
N LEU A 22 26.87 46.62 -22.09
CA LEU A 22 25.70 47.46 -21.79
C LEU A 22 24.67 47.40 -22.94
N LYS A 23 24.42 46.19 -23.47
CA LYS A 23 23.14 45.96 -24.13
C LYS A 23 22.14 45.73 -23.01
N ASP A 24 21.24 46.68 -22.84
CA ASP A 24 19.96 46.44 -22.24
C ASP A 24 19.45 45.13 -22.81
N ASP A 25 19.43 44.11 -21.98
CA ASP A 25 18.54 42.98 -22.21
C ASP A 25 17.16 43.61 -22.29
N ASN A 26 16.62 43.68 -23.50
CA ASN A 26 15.20 43.96 -23.66
C ASN A 26 14.52 42.90 -22.75
N GLU A 27 14.04 43.36 -21.59
CA GLU A 27 13.31 42.50 -20.69
C GLU A 27 12.14 41.94 -21.48
N VAL A 28 12.27 40.70 -21.95
CA VAL A 28 11.19 39.95 -22.60
C VAL A 28 9.99 39.85 -21.66
N PHE A 29 10.25 40.10 -20.38
CA PHE A 29 9.29 40.14 -19.29
C PHE A 29 9.38 41.51 -18.62
N GLY A 30 8.24 42.20 -18.43
CA GLY A 30 8.17 43.54 -17.83
C GLY A 30 8.61 43.67 -16.36
N ASP A 31 8.86 42.52 -15.68
CA ASP A 31 9.29 42.43 -14.28
C ASP A 31 10.57 41.62 -14.12
N SER A 32 11.42 41.96 -13.12
CA SER A 32 12.63 41.21 -12.78
C SER A 32 12.27 39.76 -12.34
N SER A 33 13.19 38.85 -12.55
CA SER A 33 13.01 37.42 -12.15
C SER A 33 12.65 37.28 -10.67
N SER A 34 13.24 38.11 -9.81
CA SER A 34 12.97 38.12 -8.36
C SER A 34 11.54 38.58 -8.07
N LYS A 35 11.05 39.60 -8.75
CA LYS A 35 9.69 40.10 -8.56
C LYS A 35 8.63 39.11 -9.03
N ARG A 36 8.85 38.48 -10.18
CA ARG A 36 7.97 37.40 -10.69
C ARG A 36 7.90 36.22 -9.74
N LEU A 37 9.04 35.84 -9.17
CA LEU A 37 9.11 34.73 -8.23
C LEU A 37 8.36 35.04 -6.93
N GLN A 38 8.51 36.25 -6.38
CA GLN A 38 7.74 36.68 -5.22
C GLN A 38 6.24 36.73 -5.51
N GLN A 39 5.83 37.24 -6.68
CA GLN A 39 4.46 37.22 -7.09
C GLN A 39 3.90 35.78 -7.18
N ALA A 40 4.61 34.85 -7.79
CA ALA A 40 4.22 33.44 -7.86
C ALA A 40 4.05 32.82 -6.48
N LEU A 41 4.90 33.18 -5.49
CA LEU A 41 4.73 32.69 -4.11
C LEU A 41 3.48 33.25 -3.44
N GLU A 42 3.15 34.54 -3.64
CA GLU A 42 1.93 35.12 -3.07
C GLU A 42 0.66 34.59 -3.75
N GLU A 43 0.69 34.39 -5.06
CA GLU A 43 -0.39 33.71 -5.80
C GLU A 43 -0.59 32.28 -5.29
N THR A 44 0.51 31.52 -5.13
CA THR A 44 0.46 30.16 -4.55
C THR A 44 -0.11 30.18 -3.14
N ARG A 45 0.32 31.10 -2.28
CA ARG A 45 -0.20 31.24 -0.91
C ARG A 45 -1.71 31.48 -0.93
N THR A 46 -2.18 32.34 -1.82
CA THR A 46 -3.59 32.62 -2.00
C THR A 46 -4.35 31.38 -2.43
N VAL A 47 -3.82 30.64 -3.40
CA VAL A 47 -4.42 29.38 -3.86
C VAL A 47 -4.46 28.33 -2.75
N LEU A 48 -3.36 28.07 -2.04
CA LEU A 48 -3.32 27.08 -0.96
C LEU A 48 -4.37 27.34 0.13
N ARG A 49 -4.66 28.62 0.40
CA ARG A 49 -5.66 29.05 1.40
C ARG A 49 -7.08 29.16 0.85
N SER A 50 -7.28 29.05 -0.46
CA SER A 50 -8.60 29.25 -1.09
C SER A 50 -9.57 28.10 -0.82
N SER A 51 -9.08 26.89 -0.55
CA SER A 51 -9.96 25.76 -0.23
C SER A 51 -10.41 25.83 1.23
N GLU A 52 -11.67 26.14 1.46
CA GLU A 52 -12.25 26.31 2.80
C GLU A 52 -12.12 25.03 3.67
N LYS A 53 -12.30 23.87 3.06
CA LYS A 53 -12.22 22.57 3.74
C LYS A 53 -10.82 21.95 3.69
N GLY A 54 -9.90 22.54 2.91
CA GLY A 54 -8.55 22.03 2.66
C GLY A 54 -8.44 21.30 1.33
N TRP A 55 -7.39 20.51 1.19
CA TRP A 55 -7.01 19.83 -0.03
C TRP A 55 -6.82 18.35 0.23
N VAL A 56 -7.33 17.50 -0.64
CA VAL A 56 -6.89 16.10 -0.74
C VAL A 56 -5.53 16.10 -1.41
N MET A 57 -4.55 15.49 -0.78
CA MET A 57 -3.20 15.37 -1.27
C MET A 57 -2.91 13.91 -1.60
N ASP A 58 -2.77 13.61 -2.90
CA ASP A 58 -2.31 12.30 -3.37
C ASP A 58 -0.80 12.24 -3.20
N TYR A 59 -0.35 11.54 -2.16
CA TYR A 59 1.04 11.55 -1.75
C TYR A 59 1.74 10.23 -2.10
N TYR A 60 2.52 10.24 -3.18
CA TYR A 60 3.28 9.09 -3.67
C TYR A 60 4.69 9.10 -3.09
N ILE A 61 5.09 8.00 -2.45
CA ILE A 61 6.32 7.89 -1.67
C ILE A 61 7.26 6.82 -2.20
N GLY A 62 8.53 6.92 -1.80
CA GLY A 62 9.61 6.06 -2.28
C GLY A 62 10.17 6.47 -3.64
N ASP A 63 11.31 5.95 -3.99
CA ASP A 63 11.95 6.20 -5.29
C ASP A 63 11.04 5.65 -6.41
N ASN A 64 10.69 6.51 -7.37
CA ASN A 64 9.72 6.18 -8.43
C ASN A 64 8.35 5.72 -7.89
N SER A 65 7.91 6.24 -6.76
CA SER A 65 6.65 5.87 -6.10
C SER A 65 6.58 4.39 -5.67
N SER A 66 7.72 3.77 -5.36
CA SER A 66 7.84 2.32 -5.10
C SER A 66 7.04 1.84 -3.88
N TYR A 67 6.71 2.71 -2.95
CA TYR A 67 5.86 2.40 -1.79
C TYR A 67 4.39 2.80 -2.00
N GLY A 68 4.01 3.17 -3.24
CA GLY A 68 2.64 3.52 -3.57
C GLY A 68 2.23 4.94 -3.18
N GLY A 69 0.93 5.19 -3.25
CA GLY A 69 0.31 6.46 -2.92
C GLY A 69 -0.61 6.36 -1.70
N TYR A 70 -0.70 7.44 -0.94
CA TYR A 70 -1.53 7.54 0.25
C TYR A 70 -2.35 8.82 0.24
N ALA A 71 -3.57 8.73 0.76
CA ALA A 71 -4.47 9.86 0.88
C ALA A 71 -4.13 10.68 2.13
N PHE A 72 -3.76 11.93 1.90
CA PHE A 72 -3.60 12.94 2.93
C PHE A 72 -4.62 14.03 2.73
N VAL A 73 -4.97 14.73 3.81
CA VAL A 73 -5.74 15.97 3.75
C VAL A 73 -4.95 17.06 4.41
N VAL A 74 -4.78 18.19 3.71
CA VAL A 74 -4.03 19.34 4.19
C VAL A 74 -4.87 20.60 4.12
N LYS A 75 -4.89 21.38 5.20
CA LYS A 75 -5.55 22.67 5.26
C LYS A 75 -4.55 23.75 5.65
N PHE A 76 -4.37 24.72 4.76
CA PHE A 76 -3.43 25.82 4.95
C PHE A 76 -4.13 27.03 5.57
N ASP A 77 -3.50 27.60 6.58
CA ASP A 77 -3.82 28.91 7.15
C ASP A 77 -2.72 29.92 6.77
N SER A 78 -2.64 31.05 7.44
CA SER A 78 -1.66 32.11 7.14
C SER A 78 -0.20 31.63 7.29
N LEU A 79 0.09 30.86 8.32
CA LEU A 79 1.43 30.37 8.68
C LEU A 79 1.48 28.88 8.94
N THR A 80 0.35 28.26 9.18
CA THR A 80 0.26 26.85 9.60
C THR A 80 -0.47 25.98 8.59
N VAL A 81 -0.16 24.71 8.61
CA VAL A 81 -0.88 23.66 7.90
C VAL A 81 -1.33 22.60 8.90
N THR A 82 -2.59 22.23 8.82
CA THR A 82 -3.14 21.07 9.52
C THR A 82 -3.22 19.92 8.56
N ALA A 83 -2.62 18.79 8.91
CA ALA A 83 -2.57 17.58 8.11
C ALA A 83 -3.25 16.41 8.83
N SER A 84 -3.93 15.57 8.08
CA SER A 84 -4.42 14.26 8.47
C SER A 84 -4.14 13.26 7.36
N SER A 85 -4.10 11.97 7.65
CA SER A 85 -3.88 10.93 6.66
C SER A 85 -4.64 9.65 6.99
N GLU A 86 -4.79 8.78 6.01
CA GLU A 86 -5.32 7.43 6.23
C GLU A 86 -4.42 6.55 7.11
N LEU A 87 -3.13 6.92 7.27
CA LEU A 87 -2.14 6.14 8.01
C LEU A 87 -2.10 6.47 9.51
N THR A 88 -2.59 7.64 9.92
CA THR A 88 -2.48 8.15 11.29
C THR A 88 -3.84 8.49 11.88
N LYS A 89 -4.00 8.28 13.18
CA LYS A 89 -5.20 8.73 13.88
C LYS A 89 -5.06 10.21 14.24
N GLY A 90 -6.08 11.00 13.87
CA GLY A 90 -6.15 12.43 14.21
C GLY A 90 -5.41 13.33 13.22
N ALA A 91 -5.25 14.58 13.60
CA ALA A 91 -4.61 15.61 12.80
C ALA A 91 -3.44 16.24 13.55
N ALA A 92 -2.42 16.69 12.82
CA ALA A 92 -1.29 17.43 13.35
C ALA A 92 -1.16 18.79 12.65
N THR A 93 -0.85 19.83 13.43
CA THR A 93 -0.65 21.17 12.91
C THR A 93 0.82 21.58 13.08
N SER A 94 1.40 22.11 12.01
CA SER A 94 2.78 22.58 11.98
C SER A 94 2.91 23.86 11.16
N TYR A 95 4.08 24.51 11.20
CA TYR A 95 4.36 25.63 10.30
C TYR A 95 4.71 25.12 8.90
N TYR A 96 4.36 25.90 7.90
CA TYR A 96 4.85 25.73 6.54
C TYR A 96 5.51 27.02 6.05
N LYS A 97 6.37 26.91 5.06
CA LYS A 97 7.00 28.04 4.38
C LYS A 97 6.88 27.91 2.88
N LEU A 98 6.73 29.05 2.23
CA LEU A 98 6.95 29.22 0.80
C LEU A 98 8.26 29.97 0.62
N THR A 99 9.21 29.32 -0.05
CA THR A 99 10.58 29.83 -0.23
C THR A 99 10.96 29.84 -1.70
N THR A 100 12.12 30.41 -1.99
CA THR A 100 12.69 30.48 -3.33
C THR A 100 14.01 29.71 -3.33
N ASP A 101 14.02 28.55 -3.94
CA ASP A 101 15.23 27.77 -4.18
C ASP A 101 15.14 27.06 -5.52
N ASN A 102 15.78 27.63 -6.54
CA ASN A 102 15.64 27.24 -7.95
C ASN A 102 14.17 27.18 -8.42
N GLY A 103 13.35 28.11 -7.94
CA GLY A 103 11.92 28.20 -8.19
C GLY A 103 11.12 28.31 -6.89
N PRO A 104 9.80 28.33 -6.95
CA PRO A 104 8.94 28.36 -5.77
C PRO A 104 8.92 26.99 -5.10
N VAL A 105 9.11 26.95 -3.77
CA VAL A 105 9.17 25.74 -2.95
C VAL A 105 8.21 25.86 -1.78
N LEU A 106 7.40 24.83 -1.57
CA LEU A 106 6.62 24.59 -0.36
C LEU A 106 7.40 23.65 0.56
N THR A 107 7.62 24.08 1.80
CA THR A 107 8.31 23.28 2.81
C THR A 107 7.45 23.14 4.07
N PHE A 108 7.35 21.94 4.63
CA PHE A 108 6.78 21.69 5.94
C PHE A 108 7.90 21.86 6.99
N ASP A 109 8.05 23.10 7.45
CA ASP A 109 9.25 23.62 8.14
C ASP A 109 9.45 23.07 9.55
N THR A 110 8.38 22.65 10.21
CA THR A 110 8.46 22.07 11.56
C THR A 110 7.93 20.65 11.55
N TYR A 111 8.40 19.86 12.52
CA TYR A 111 7.98 18.47 12.65
C TYR A 111 6.46 18.37 12.72
N ASN A 112 5.92 17.45 11.93
CA ASN A 112 4.49 17.13 11.86
C ASN A 112 4.35 15.62 11.86
N ASP A 113 3.69 15.07 12.88
CA ASP A 113 3.55 13.61 13.07
C ASP A 113 2.94 12.91 11.85
N VAL A 114 2.08 13.59 11.09
CA VAL A 114 1.43 13.04 9.89
C VAL A 114 2.41 12.95 8.72
N PHE A 115 3.10 14.06 8.39
CA PHE A 115 4.04 14.08 7.26
C PHE A 115 5.32 13.30 7.52
N HIS A 116 5.89 13.47 8.73
CA HIS A 116 7.20 12.90 9.04
C HIS A 116 7.14 11.42 9.39
N ALA A 117 5.95 10.86 9.69
CA ALA A 117 5.78 9.44 9.94
C ALA A 117 6.37 8.55 8.82
N LEU A 118 6.27 9.01 7.56
CA LEU A 118 6.79 8.29 6.39
C LEU A 118 8.25 8.63 6.04
N ALA A 119 8.79 9.73 6.58
CA ALA A 119 10.16 10.16 6.32
C ALA A 119 11.14 9.76 7.44
N THR A 120 10.61 9.49 8.65
CA THR A 120 11.44 9.23 9.83
C THR A 120 11.97 7.80 9.82
N PRO A 121 13.29 7.60 9.96
CA PRO A 121 13.89 6.30 10.14
C PRO A 121 13.36 5.55 11.38
N SER A 122 13.27 4.23 11.30
CA SER A 122 12.94 3.34 12.40
C SER A 122 14.00 2.25 12.56
N GLN A 123 13.94 1.46 13.65
CA GLN A 123 14.86 0.35 13.85
C GLN A 123 14.76 -0.73 12.74
N SER A 124 13.58 -0.91 12.19
CA SER A 124 13.30 -1.85 11.09
C SER A 124 13.46 -1.23 9.69
N ASN A 125 13.52 0.11 9.59
CA ASN A 125 13.67 0.83 8.33
C ASN A 125 14.55 2.07 8.54
N TYR A 126 15.88 1.91 8.41
CA TYR A 126 16.87 2.95 8.67
C TYR A 126 16.81 4.16 7.74
N GLU A 127 16.19 4.02 6.57
CA GLU A 127 16.07 5.09 5.59
C GLU A 127 14.68 5.76 5.58
N GLY A 128 13.74 5.24 6.39
CA GLY A 128 12.32 5.59 6.31
C GLY A 128 11.73 5.17 4.96
N ASN A 129 10.53 5.62 4.65
CA ASN A 129 9.87 5.29 3.37
C ASN A 129 10.18 6.30 2.27
N HIS A 130 11.30 7.01 2.35
CA HIS A 130 11.76 7.99 1.37
C HIS A 130 10.69 9.05 1.00
N ALA A 131 9.93 9.50 1.98
CA ALA A 131 8.93 10.54 1.77
C ALA A 131 9.58 11.94 1.68
N ASP A 132 8.99 12.82 0.87
CA ASP A 132 9.38 14.22 0.75
C ASP A 132 8.63 15.10 1.77
N TYR A 133 9.26 16.12 2.28
CA TYR A 133 8.62 17.20 3.05
C TYR A 133 8.95 18.59 2.50
N GLU A 134 9.70 18.62 1.40
CA GLU A 134 9.98 19.79 0.58
C GLU A 134 9.56 19.54 -0.86
N PHE A 135 8.81 20.48 -1.43
CA PHE A 135 8.20 20.31 -2.74
C PHE A 135 8.41 21.53 -3.60
N GLN A 136 8.92 21.33 -4.80
CA GLN A 136 8.87 22.35 -5.84
C GLN A 136 7.41 22.53 -6.30
N ILE A 137 6.93 23.76 -6.37
CA ILE A 137 5.61 24.10 -6.88
C ILE A 137 5.70 24.13 -8.40
N VAL A 138 5.05 23.18 -9.07
CA VAL A 138 5.00 23.08 -10.53
C VAL A 138 3.89 23.98 -11.09
N SER A 139 2.70 23.92 -10.47
CA SER A 139 1.58 24.79 -10.76
C SER A 139 0.65 24.91 -9.57
N ALA A 140 -0.05 26.02 -9.46
CA ALA A 140 -1.05 26.25 -8.42
C ALA A 140 -2.28 26.96 -9.00
N THR A 141 -3.42 26.27 -9.00
CA THR A 141 -4.72 26.81 -9.38
C THR A 141 -5.75 26.43 -8.31
N SER A 142 -6.92 27.05 -8.34
CA SER A 142 -8.03 26.71 -7.44
C SER A 142 -8.58 25.31 -7.65
N GLU A 143 -8.29 24.67 -8.77
CA GLU A 143 -8.79 23.33 -9.14
C GLU A 143 -7.75 22.25 -8.89
N LEU A 144 -6.46 22.59 -9.00
CA LEU A 144 -5.37 21.62 -8.85
C LEU A 144 -4.06 22.33 -8.48
N VAL A 145 -3.40 21.86 -7.42
CA VAL A 145 -2.01 22.22 -7.15
C VAL A 145 -1.13 21.00 -7.45
N VAL A 146 -0.10 21.22 -8.27
CA VAL A 146 0.86 20.19 -8.65
C VAL A 146 2.19 20.52 -7.98
N LEU A 147 2.65 19.61 -7.17
CA LEU A 147 3.93 19.64 -6.46
C LEU A 147 4.86 18.56 -6.99
N ARG A 148 6.16 18.77 -6.78
CA ARG A 148 7.18 17.77 -7.10
C ARG A 148 8.14 17.65 -5.93
N GLY A 149 8.28 16.45 -5.38
CA GLY A 149 9.19 16.15 -4.29
C GLY A 149 10.63 16.48 -4.65
N ARG A 150 11.38 17.07 -3.72
CA ARG A 150 12.77 17.47 -3.98
C ARG A 150 13.74 16.31 -3.87
N ARG A 151 13.44 15.33 -3.04
CA ARG A 151 14.24 14.12 -2.85
C ARG A 151 13.95 13.08 -3.94
N THR A 152 12.66 12.72 -4.09
CA THR A 152 12.25 11.60 -4.93
C THR A 152 11.91 11.99 -6.36
N ASN A 153 11.66 13.28 -6.62
CA ASN A 153 11.08 13.81 -7.86
C ASN A 153 9.66 13.29 -8.19
N ASN A 154 8.99 12.62 -7.24
CA ASN A 154 7.61 12.20 -7.42
C ASN A 154 6.67 13.41 -7.51
N TYR A 155 5.66 13.30 -8.36
CA TYR A 155 4.59 14.28 -8.39
C TYR A 155 3.59 14.01 -7.28
N VAL A 156 3.07 15.10 -6.71
CA VAL A 156 2.04 15.12 -5.67
C VAL A 156 0.95 16.08 -6.11
N TYR A 157 -0.29 15.64 -5.99
CA TYR A 157 -1.45 16.39 -6.48
C TYR A 157 -2.36 16.78 -5.34
N LEU A 158 -2.74 18.09 -5.27
CA LEU A 158 -3.69 18.59 -4.30
C LEU A 158 -4.98 18.96 -5.01
N HIS A 159 -6.05 18.25 -4.68
CA HIS A 159 -7.41 18.48 -5.18
C HIS A 159 -8.25 19.17 -4.10
N PRO A 160 -9.12 20.15 -4.44
CA PRO A 160 -9.97 20.79 -3.45
C PRO A 160 -10.85 19.78 -2.73
N LEU A 161 -10.85 19.81 -1.40
CA LEU A 161 -11.71 18.96 -0.59
C LEU A 161 -13.13 19.53 -0.54
N THR A 162 -14.14 18.70 -0.79
CA THR A 162 -15.55 19.07 -0.81
C THR A 162 -16.32 18.70 0.45
N THR A 163 -15.79 17.77 1.25
CA THR A 163 -16.35 17.28 2.52
C THR A 163 -15.45 17.70 3.70
N THR A 164 -15.64 17.12 4.88
CA THR A 164 -14.65 17.28 5.97
C THR A 164 -13.50 16.30 5.80
N PRO A 165 -12.30 16.58 6.37
CA PRO A 165 -11.17 15.65 6.35
C PRO A 165 -11.53 14.26 6.89
N GLU A 166 -12.28 14.21 7.99
CA GLU A 166 -12.69 12.98 8.64
C GLU A 166 -13.64 12.16 7.76
N GLU A 167 -14.62 12.81 7.13
CA GLU A 167 -15.55 12.16 6.20
C GLU A 167 -14.83 11.60 4.97
N TYR A 168 -13.88 12.36 4.41
CA TYR A 168 -13.10 11.92 3.26
C TYR A 168 -12.25 10.70 3.59
N LEU A 169 -11.45 10.78 4.66
CA LEU A 169 -10.56 9.69 5.07
C LEU A 169 -11.33 8.44 5.53
N ALA A 170 -12.51 8.61 6.14
CA ALA A 170 -13.37 7.49 6.46
C ALA A 170 -13.89 6.76 5.20
N LYS A 171 -14.23 7.52 4.14
CA LYS A 171 -14.61 6.93 2.86
C LYS A 171 -13.43 6.28 2.14
N VAL A 172 -12.23 6.86 2.21
CA VAL A 172 -11.00 6.21 1.69
C VAL A 172 -10.79 4.86 2.35
N ALA A 173 -10.87 4.78 3.68
CA ALA A 173 -10.74 3.53 4.41
C ALA A 173 -11.86 2.52 4.07
N ASP A 174 -13.09 2.97 3.86
CA ASP A 174 -14.20 2.10 3.41
C ASP A 174 -13.96 1.58 1.98
N THR A 175 -13.47 2.44 1.08
CA THR A 175 -13.10 2.05 -0.29
C THR A 175 -12.00 0.99 -0.27
N GLU A 176 -10.90 1.23 0.47
CA GLU A 176 -9.81 0.26 0.62
C GLU A 176 -10.31 -1.08 1.18
N LYS A 177 -11.14 -1.03 2.22
CA LYS A 177 -11.72 -2.23 2.82
C LYS A 177 -12.58 -3.05 1.85
N LYS A 178 -13.28 -2.39 0.93
CA LYS A 178 -14.16 -3.02 -0.08
C LYS A 178 -13.43 -3.41 -1.36
N PHE A 179 -12.21 -2.90 -1.56
CA PHE A 179 -11.44 -3.14 -2.77
C PHE A 179 -10.78 -4.52 -2.74
N ILE A 180 -11.49 -5.52 -3.29
CA ILE A 180 -11.04 -6.92 -3.36
C ILE A 180 -10.64 -7.33 -4.78
N VAL A 181 -10.36 -6.36 -5.63
CA VAL A 181 -10.03 -6.54 -7.05
C VAL A 181 -8.56 -6.92 -7.22
N ALA A 182 -8.30 -8.08 -7.82
CA ALA A 182 -6.94 -8.47 -8.19
C ALA A 182 -6.53 -7.91 -9.56
N SER A 183 -7.48 -7.78 -10.48
CA SER A 183 -7.23 -7.25 -11.82
C SER A 183 -8.46 -6.55 -12.38
N LEU A 184 -8.25 -5.72 -13.40
CA LEU A 184 -9.32 -5.15 -14.21
C LEU A 184 -9.13 -5.45 -15.70
N SER A 185 -10.21 -5.35 -16.46
CA SER A 185 -10.15 -5.39 -17.90
C SER A 185 -11.20 -4.48 -18.55
N THR A 186 -10.85 -3.94 -19.72
CA THR A 186 -11.75 -3.17 -20.58
C THR A 186 -11.37 -3.41 -22.04
N ASP A 187 -12.25 -3.04 -22.96
CA ASP A 187 -12.00 -3.00 -24.40
C ASP A 187 -12.01 -1.55 -24.88
N VAL A 188 -11.00 -1.16 -25.63
CA VAL A 188 -10.91 0.14 -26.28
C VAL A 188 -10.79 -0.09 -27.78
N ASP A 189 -11.88 0.13 -28.50
CA ASP A 189 -11.97 -0.02 -29.96
C ASP A 189 -11.47 -1.40 -30.46
N GLY A 190 -11.86 -2.48 -29.78
CA GLY A 190 -11.50 -3.86 -30.11
C GLY A 190 -10.11 -4.29 -29.62
N LYS A 191 -9.45 -3.47 -28.82
CA LYS A 191 -8.17 -3.79 -28.17
C LYS A 191 -8.36 -3.97 -26.68
N ASN A 192 -7.91 -5.12 -26.17
CA ASN A 192 -7.94 -5.40 -24.74
C ASN A 192 -6.97 -4.51 -23.96
N VAL A 193 -7.44 -3.96 -22.87
CA VAL A 193 -6.62 -3.31 -21.82
C VAL A 193 -6.90 -4.03 -20.51
N SER A 194 -5.86 -4.59 -19.93
CA SER A 194 -5.90 -5.27 -18.63
C SER A 194 -4.96 -4.60 -17.65
N ALA A 195 -5.22 -4.75 -16.36
CA ALA A 195 -4.28 -4.34 -15.32
C ALA A 195 -4.36 -5.28 -14.12
N GLU A 196 -3.23 -5.50 -13.47
CA GLU A 196 -3.09 -6.27 -12.23
C GLU A 196 -2.70 -5.33 -11.08
N PHE A 197 -3.37 -5.49 -9.94
CA PHE A 197 -3.14 -4.71 -8.74
C PHE A 197 -2.29 -5.47 -7.73
N ASP A 198 -1.19 -4.86 -7.32
CA ASP A 198 -0.49 -5.20 -6.07
C ASP A 198 -1.01 -4.22 -4.99
N ILE A 199 -2.01 -4.65 -4.25
CA ILE A 199 -2.70 -3.82 -3.25
C ILE A 199 -1.76 -3.49 -2.09
N ASN A 200 -0.91 -4.42 -1.69
CA ASN A 200 -0.02 -4.24 -0.55
C ASN A 200 1.04 -3.15 -0.80
N ASN A 201 1.58 -3.10 -2.02
CA ASN A 201 2.56 -2.11 -2.44
C ASN A 201 1.91 -0.93 -3.19
N ARG A 202 0.59 -0.96 -3.36
CA ARG A 202 -0.19 0.05 -4.11
C ARG A 202 0.39 0.34 -5.49
N GLN A 203 0.70 -0.73 -6.21
CA GLN A 203 1.18 -0.72 -7.59
C GLN A 203 0.16 -1.34 -8.53
N VAL A 204 0.12 -0.88 -9.75
CA VAL A 204 -0.74 -1.43 -10.80
C VAL A 204 0.04 -1.55 -12.10
N SER A 205 -0.06 -2.71 -12.75
CA SER A 205 0.61 -3.02 -14.01
C SER A 205 -0.41 -3.18 -15.12
N PHE A 206 -0.46 -2.21 -16.03
CA PHE A 206 -1.31 -2.25 -17.22
C PHE A 206 -0.61 -2.98 -18.35
N TYR A 207 -1.36 -3.77 -19.10
CA TYR A 207 -0.88 -4.51 -20.27
C TYR A 207 -2.05 -4.81 -21.22
N SER A 208 -1.74 -5.34 -22.41
CA SER A 208 -2.74 -5.85 -23.34
C SER A 208 -2.42 -7.29 -23.71
N THR A 209 -3.44 -8.15 -23.76
CA THR A 209 -3.31 -9.53 -24.24
C THR A 209 -3.28 -9.62 -25.76
N THR A 210 -3.63 -8.54 -26.46
CA THR A 210 -3.68 -8.45 -27.93
C THR A 210 -2.59 -7.58 -28.54
N ASP A 211 -1.85 -6.81 -27.69
CA ASP A 211 -0.78 -5.92 -28.14
C ASP A 211 0.36 -5.93 -27.12
N SER A 212 1.39 -6.72 -27.38
CA SER A 212 2.56 -6.87 -26.50
C SER A 212 3.41 -5.60 -26.34
N THR A 213 3.14 -4.56 -27.11
CA THR A 213 3.85 -3.27 -27.00
C THR A 213 3.20 -2.34 -25.98
N PHE A 214 1.95 -2.60 -25.58
CA PHE A 214 1.26 -1.83 -24.54
C PHE A 214 1.58 -2.37 -23.16
N SER A 215 2.34 -1.58 -22.38
CA SER A 215 2.65 -1.84 -20.98
C SER A 215 2.92 -0.54 -20.26
N LYS A 216 2.36 -0.41 -19.03
CA LYS A 216 2.58 0.75 -18.16
C LYS A 216 2.44 0.35 -16.71
N ASN A 217 3.44 0.68 -15.90
CA ASN A 217 3.37 0.54 -14.45
C ASN A 217 3.08 1.89 -13.81
N CYS A 218 2.19 1.90 -12.84
CA CYS A 218 1.81 3.08 -12.06
C CYS A 218 1.72 2.71 -10.58
N ALA A 219 1.98 3.68 -9.70
CA ALA A 219 1.51 3.62 -8.33
C ALA A 219 0.07 4.15 -8.26
N PHE A 220 -0.68 3.74 -7.25
CA PHE A 220 -2.02 4.26 -7.02
C PHE A 220 -2.23 4.65 -5.55
N THR A 221 -3.19 5.53 -5.33
CA THR A 221 -3.76 5.85 -4.02
C THR A 221 -5.25 5.51 -4.02
N PHE A 222 -5.79 5.13 -2.86
CA PHE A 222 -7.23 5.06 -2.69
C PHE A 222 -7.82 6.45 -2.56
N THR A 223 -9.03 6.63 -3.10
CA THR A 223 -9.85 7.83 -2.95
C THR A 223 -11.15 7.49 -2.24
N ASP A 224 -11.97 8.49 -1.96
CA ASP A 224 -13.31 8.31 -1.39
C ASP A 224 -14.28 7.52 -2.28
N THR A 225 -13.92 7.27 -3.54
CA THR A 225 -14.78 6.56 -4.52
C THR A 225 -14.08 5.44 -5.26
N GLY A 226 -12.76 5.30 -5.17
CA GLY A 226 -12.02 4.28 -5.93
C GLY A 226 -10.51 4.45 -5.84
N VAL A 227 -9.83 4.59 -6.99
CA VAL A 227 -8.36 4.70 -7.06
C VAL A 227 -7.93 5.81 -8.02
N ARG A 228 -6.78 6.42 -7.72
CA ARG A 228 -6.12 7.39 -8.60
C ARG A 228 -4.67 7.02 -8.81
N PHE A 229 -4.20 7.11 -10.07
CA PHE A 229 -2.84 6.72 -10.45
C PHE A 229 -1.90 7.92 -10.38
N ASN A 230 -0.64 7.65 -10.08
CA ASN A 230 0.42 8.68 -10.03
C ASN A 230 0.75 9.28 -11.40
N SER A 231 0.36 8.61 -12.48
CA SER A 231 0.48 9.10 -13.86
C SER A 231 -0.65 8.53 -14.72
N SER A 232 -1.07 9.29 -15.72
CA SER A 232 -2.07 8.84 -16.67
C SER A 232 -1.58 7.66 -17.49
N VAL A 233 -2.48 6.74 -17.78
CA VAL A 233 -2.28 5.61 -18.70
C VAL A 233 -3.00 5.93 -20.00
N GLU A 234 -2.23 6.12 -21.07
CA GLU A 234 -2.78 6.39 -22.40
C GLU A 234 -3.00 5.06 -23.13
N ALA A 235 -4.26 4.61 -23.16
CA ALA A 235 -4.66 3.35 -23.76
C ALA A 235 -5.47 3.59 -25.03
N TYR A 236 -4.84 3.48 -26.20
CA TYR A 236 -5.46 3.59 -27.52
C TYR A 236 -6.35 4.83 -27.72
N GLY A 237 -5.86 5.98 -27.25
CA GLY A 237 -6.58 7.26 -27.34
C GLY A 237 -7.59 7.52 -26.21
N LYS A 238 -7.60 6.65 -25.19
CA LYS A 238 -8.32 6.85 -23.94
C LYS A 238 -7.35 7.07 -22.81
N THR A 239 -7.66 8.00 -21.91
CA THR A 239 -6.88 8.28 -20.71
C THR A 239 -7.52 7.56 -19.52
N LEU A 240 -6.71 6.90 -18.71
CA LEU A 240 -7.10 6.30 -17.43
C LEU A 240 -6.16 6.84 -16.33
N SER A 241 -6.69 7.62 -15.41
CA SER A 241 -5.95 8.16 -14.27
C SER A 241 -6.74 8.15 -12.98
N ASN A 242 -8.07 8.22 -13.05
CA ASN A 242 -8.96 8.31 -11.90
C ASN A 242 -10.19 7.43 -12.13
N LEU A 243 -10.31 6.35 -11.35
CA LEU A 243 -11.37 5.36 -11.47
C LEU A 243 -12.21 5.30 -10.20
N SER A 244 -13.52 5.50 -10.33
CA SER A 244 -14.48 5.16 -9.28
C SER A 244 -14.78 3.67 -9.34
N PHE A 245 -14.93 3.02 -8.18
CA PHE A 245 -15.16 1.58 -8.02
C PHE A 245 -16.51 1.32 -7.37
N ASP A 246 -17.29 0.46 -7.98
CA ASP A 246 -18.52 -0.11 -7.41
C ASP A 246 -18.23 -1.53 -6.90
N PRO A 247 -18.18 -1.76 -5.59
CA PRO A 247 -17.88 -3.07 -5.03
C PRO A 247 -19.01 -4.09 -5.18
N GLU A 248 -20.25 -3.65 -5.40
CA GLU A 248 -21.40 -4.58 -5.56
C GLU A 248 -21.40 -5.23 -6.94
N THR A 249 -21.06 -4.45 -7.96
CA THR A 249 -21.01 -4.92 -9.35
C THR A 249 -19.60 -5.28 -9.82
N MET A 250 -18.59 -5.00 -9.01
CA MET A 250 -17.17 -5.16 -9.36
C MET A 250 -16.82 -4.42 -10.67
N THR A 251 -17.34 -3.19 -10.83
CA THR A 251 -17.11 -2.37 -12.01
C THR A 251 -16.41 -1.07 -11.66
N PHE A 252 -15.69 -0.54 -12.64
CA PHE A 252 -15.07 0.77 -12.54
C PHE A 252 -15.69 1.73 -13.55
N THR A 253 -15.77 3.00 -13.15
CA THR A 253 -16.11 4.12 -14.04
C THR A 253 -14.92 5.05 -14.11
N SER A 254 -14.46 5.37 -15.33
CA SER A 254 -13.41 6.39 -15.49
C SER A 254 -14.01 7.78 -15.27
N ASN A 255 -13.30 8.59 -14.47
CA ASN A 255 -13.61 10.00 -14.27
C ASN A 255 -12.82 10.91 -15.24
N ASP A 256 -12.05 10.29 -16.16
CA ASP A 256 -11.22 11.02 -17.13
C ASP A 256 -12.04 11.39 -18.36
N LYS A 257 -11.90 12.65 -18.79
CA LYS A 257 -12.64 13.18 -19.93
C LYS A 257 -12.41 12.36 -21.21
N GLY A 258 -13.50 11.88 -21.79
CA GLY A 258 -13.49 11.07 -23.01
C GLY A 258 -13.31 9.57 -22.77
N SER A 259 -13.22 9.12 -21.50
CA SER A 259 -13.10 7.73 -21.10
C SER A 259 -14.29 7.24 -20.23
N GLU A 260 -15.26 8.09 -19.96
CA GLU A 260 -16.39 7.84 -19.03
C GLU A 260 -17.31 6.71 -19.47
N GLN A 261 -17.30 6.37 -20.76
CA GLN A 261 -18.14 5.31 -21.34
C GLN A 261 -17.46 3.95 -21.41
N LEU A 262 -16.23 3.83 -20.93
CA LEU A 262 -15.54 2.55 -20.91
C LEU A 262 -16.19 1.60 -19.91
N ALA A 263 -16.53 0.40 -20.37
CA ALA A 263 -16.99 -0.67 -19.52
C ALA A 263 -15.79 -1.40 -18.90
N ILE A 264 -15.40 -0.98 -17.69
CA ILE A 264 -14.24 -1.53 -17.00
C ILE A 264 -14.72 -2.51 -15.93
N LYS A 265 -14.30 -3.77 -16.03
CA LYS A 265 -14.64 -4.83 -15.07
C LYS A 265 -13.48 -5.14 -14.15
N GLY A 266 -13.76 -5.23 -12.86
CA GLY A 266 -12.87 -5.80 -11.87
C GLY A 266 -13.00 -7.32 -11.77
N HIS A 267 -11.90 -8.00 -11.50
CA HIS A 267 -11.85 -9.46 -11.36
C HIS A 267 -11.19 -9.83 -10.03
N LEU A 268 -11.76 -10.82 -9.37
CA LEU A 268 -11.16 -11.45 -8.19
C LEU A 268 -10.03 -12.41 -8.60
N PRO A 269 -9.14 -12.80 -7.67
CA PRO A 269 -8.22 -13.91 -7.90
C PRO A 269 -8.97 -15.16 -8.36
N ALA A 270 -8.36 -15.96 -9.23
CA ALA A 270 -9.02 -17.14 -9.82
C ALA A 270 -9.36 -18.22 -8.78
N ASP A 271 -8.70 -18.20 -7.63
CA ASP A 271 -8.86 -19.12 -6.49
C ASP A 271 -9.45 -18.41 -5.26
N TYR A 272 -10.17 -17.33 -5.47
CA TYR A 272 -10.81 -16.56 -4.42
C TYR A 272 -11.90 -17.38 -3.71
N VAL A 273 -11.82 -17.48 -2.38
CA VAL A 273 -12.88 -18.05 -1.56
C VAL A 273 -13.56 -16.93 -0.78
N TYR A 274 -14.87 -16.80 -0.97
CA TYR A 274 -15.65 -15.77 -0.27
C TYR A 274 -15.75 -16.08 1.23
N TYR A 275 -15.76 -15.02 2.04
CA TYR A 275 -15.79 -15.13 3.50
C TYR A 275 -16.95 -16.01 4.01
N ASP A 276 -18.13 -15.85 3.44
CA ASP A 276 -19.35 -16.58 3.81
C ASP A 276 -19.38 -18.05 3.34
N GLN A 277 -18.50 -18.44 2.42
CA GLN A 277 -18.31 -19.84 2.03
C GLN A 277 -17.49 -20.65 3.04
N ILE A 278 -16.66 -19.97 3.85
CA ILE A 278 -15.68 -20.63 4.74
C ILE A 278 -16.33 -21.26 5.99
N PRO A 279 -17.29 -20.64 6.71
CA PRO A 279 -17.81 -21.22 7.96
C PRO A 279 -18.30 -22.64 7.80
N GLY A 280 -18.13 -23.46 8.85
CA GLY A 280 -18.65 -24.82 8.92
C GLY A 280 -17.62 -25.88 9.32
N ASP A 281 -17.97 -27.14 9.08
CA ASP A 281 -17.21 -28.30 9.52
C ASP A 281 -16.24 -28.80 8.46
N TYR A 282 -15.05 -29.15 8.91
CA TYR A 282 -13.92 -29.61 8.08
C TYR A 282 -13.24 -30.85 8.67
N VAL A 283 -12.53 -31.56 7.82
CA VAL A 283 -11.47 -32.47 8.22
C VAL A 283 -10.14 -31.73 8.02
N PHE A 284 -9.43 -31.49 9.13
CA PHE A 284 -8.11 -30.89 9.13
C PHE A 284 -7.05 -32.00 9.14
N ARG A 285 -6.17 -31.98 8.14
CA ARG A 285 -5.13 -33.02 7.95
C ARG A 285 -3.74 -32.45 8.18
N PHE A 286 -3.00 -33.09 9.06
CA PHE A 286 -1.57 -32.87 9.28
C PHE A 286 -0.89 -34.22 9.62
N GLN A 287 0.43 -34.24 9.83
CA GLN A 287 1.14 -35.45 10.24
C GLN A 287 1.51 -35.40 11.71
N LYS A 288 1.61 -36.58 12.30
CA LYS A 288 2.24 -36.84 13.60
C LYS A 288 3.37 -37.86 13.45
N ASN A 289 4.32 -37.85 14.36
CA ASN A 289 5.31 -38.89 14.48
C ASN A 289 4.74 -40.00 15.36
N ASP A 290 4.65 -41.22 14.85
CA ASP A 290 4.17 -42.42 15.61
C ASP A 290 5.30 -43.16 16.37
N GLY A 291 6.52 -42.63 16.31
CA GLY A 291 7.74 -43.19 16.90
C GLY A 291 8.65 -43.88 15.88
N GLU A 292 8.13 -44.18 14.68
CA GLU A 292 8.88 -44.82 13.60
C GLU A 292 8.86 -43.98 12.31
N LYS A 293 7.73 -43.33 12.03
CA LYS A 293 7.51 -42.54 10.80
C LYS A 293 6.47 -41.44 11.00
N TYR A 294 6.37 -40.58 10.01
CA TYR A 294 5.28 -39.59 9.91
C TYR A 294 4.04 -40.26 9.32
N VAL A 295 2.92 -40.16 10.04
CA VAL A 295 1.63 -40.68 9.61
C VAL A 295 0.59 -39.54 9.59
N ASP A 296 -0.32 -39.60 8.63
CA ASP A 296 -1.41 -38.62 8.51
C ASP A 296 -2.37 -38.78 9.69
N LEU A 297 -2.79 -37.64 10.24
CA LEU A 297 -3.81 -37.52 11.27
C LEU A 297 -4.92 -36.63 10.74
N ASP A 298 -6.13 -37.12 10.73
CA ASP A 298 -7.33 -36.39 10.41
C ASP A 298 -8.05 -35.99 11.71
N VAL A 299 -8.36 -34.68 11.81
CA VAL A 299 -9.04 -34.12 12.99
C VAL A 299 -10.29 -33.38 12.51
N ASP A 300 -11.43 -33.68 13.11
CA ASP A 300 -12.66 -32.96 12.88
C ASP A 300 -12.57 -31.57 13.53
N VAL A 301 -12.79 -30.52 12.73
CA VAL A 301 -12.71 -29.14 13.19
C VAL A 301 -13.91 -28.32 12.68
N THR A 302 -14.24 -27.26 13.40
CA THR A 302 -15.26 -26.29 12.99
C THR A 302 -14.64 -24.91 12.87
N LEU A 303 -14.85 -24.22 11.74
CA LEU A 303 -14.47 -22.84 11.52
C LEU A 303 -15.65 -21.91 11.82
N THR A 304 -15.49 -21.10 12.86
CA THR A 304 -16.48 -20.11 13.30
C THR A 304 -16.02 -18.70 12.92
N PRO A 305 -16.83 -17.87 12.23
CA PRO A 305 -16.44 -16.54 11.82
C PRO A 305 -16.29 -15.60 13.01
N ASN A 306 -15.32 -14.66 12.90
CA ASN A 306 -15.18 -13.55 13.84
C ASN A 306 -16.28 -12.50 13.58
N GLU A 307 -16.72 -11.79 14.62
CA GLU A 307 -17.76 -10.77 14.52
C GLU A 307 -17.37 -9.60 13.58
N ASP A 308 -16.08 -9.24 13.55
CA ASP A 308 -15.53 -8.17 12.73
C ASP A 308 -15.14 -8.61 11.30
N GLN A 309 -15.39 -9.88 10.96
CA GLN A 309 -15.00 -10.51 9.70
C GLN A 309 -13.48 -10.47 9.41
N SER A 310 -12.63 -10.36 10.42
CA SER A 310 -11.17 -10.40 10.28
C SER A 310 -10.64 -11.82 10.01
N GLY A 311 -11.42 -12.85 10.29
CA GLY A 311 -11.02 -14.23 10.13
C GLY A 311 -11.96 -15.22 10.82
N PHE A 312 -11.41 -16.34 11.23
CA PHE A 312 -12.15 -17.48 11.80
C PHE A 312 -11.40 -18.06 13.00
N VAL A 313 -12.16 -18.66 13.91
CA VAL A 313 -11.61 -19.51 14.96
C VAL A 313 -11.79 -20.97 14.54
N MET A 314 -10.70 -21.71 14.40
CA MET A 314 -10.71 -23.15 14.16
C MET A 314 -10.70 -23.88 15.50
N ASN A 315 -11.80 -24.55 15.81
CA ASN A 315 -11.99 -25.33 17.02
C ASN A 315 -11.88 -26.82 16.72
N GLY A 316 -11.39 -27.60 17.68
CA GLY A 316 -11.29 -29.06 17.60
C GLY A 316 -9.88 -29.60 17.52
N VAL A 317 -8.85 -28.79 17.25
CA VAL A 317 -7.44 -29.20 17.22
C VAL A 317 -6.83 -29.22 18.62
N ILE A 318 -7.16 -28.21 19.44
CA ILE A 318 -6.62 -28.02 20.78
C ILE A 318 -7.79 -28.03 21.78
N ASP A 319 -7.80 -28.93 22.73
CA ASP A 319 -8.88 -29.02 23.71
C ASP A 319 -8.99 -27.74 24.53
N GLY A 320 -10.19 -27.12 24.48
CA GLY A 320 -10.49 -25.89 25.21
C GLY A 320 -9.95 -24.60 24.59
N TYR A 321 -9.24 -24.68 23.46
CA TYR A 321 -8.68 -23.51 22.76
C TYR A 321 -8.94 -23.54 21.27
N GLY A 322 -9.19 -22.38 20.69
CA GLY A 322 -9.28 -22.19 19.23
C GLY A 322 -7.96 -21.72 18.63
N ILE A 323 -7.73 -22.07 17.37
CA ILE A 323 -6.66 -21.49 16.56
C ILE A 323 -7.26 -20.39 15.69
N ASN A 324 -6.73 -19.16 15.80
CA ASN A 324 -7.19 -18.04 14.97
C ASN A 324 -6.61 -18.16 13.57
N LEU A 325 -7.46 -18.03 12.57
CA LEU A 325 -7.13 -17.96 11.16
C LEU A 325 -7.49 -16.57 10.66
N ASN A 326 -6.51 -15.81 10.18
CA ASN A 326 -6.76 -14.49 9.60
C ASN A 326 -7.26 -14.65 8.16
N TYR A 327 -8.23 -13.86 7.74
CA TYR A 327 -8.76 -13.87 6.38
C TYR A 327 -8.28 -12.65 5.60
N ASP A 328 -7.56 -12.89 4.50
CA ASP A 328 -7.18 -11.86 3.55
C ASP A 328 -8.32 -11.64 2.54
N LYS A 329 -9.05 -10.54 2.72
CA LYS A 329 -10.17 -10.18 1.83
C LYS A 329 -9.74 -9.89 0.40
N ALA A 330 -8.53 -9.41 0.18
CA ALA A 330 -8.04 -9.11 -1.16
C ALA A 330 -7.74 -10.37 -1.97
N LYS A 331 -7.31 -11.44 -1.27
CA LYS A 331 -6.90 -12.70 -1.90
C LYS A 331 -7.93 -13.82 -1.74
N GLY A 332 -8.85 -13.72 -0.78
CA GLY A 332 -9.81 -14.79 -0.46
C GLY A 332 -9.14 -16.01 0.16
N ILE A 333 -8.10 -15.83 0.98
CA ILE A 333 -7.32 -16.91 1.59
C ILE A 333 -7.25 -16.79 3.11
N LEU A 334 -6.94 -17.90 3.78
CA LEU A 334 -6.68 -17.94 5.20
C LEU A 334 -5.19 -17.97 5.50
N TYR A 335 -4.80 -17.28 6.57
CA TYR A 335 -3.46 -17.39 7.17
C TYR A 335 -3.55 -18.00 8.55
N MET A 336 -2.65 -18.95 8.84
CA MET A 336 -2.39 -19.47 10.17
C MET A 336 -0.99 -19.01 10.58
N VAL A 337 -0.93 -18.07 11.54
CA VAL A 337 0.31 -17.41 11.96
C VAL A 337 0.63 -17.73 13.42
N PRO A 338 1.86 -17.52 13.89
CA PRO A 338 2.21 -17.64 15.31
C PRO A 338 1.27 -16.82 16.19
N GLN A 339 0.81 -17.44 17.31
CA GLN A 339 -0.18 -16.84 18.18
C GLN A 339 -0.16 -17.41 19.60
N PRO A 340 -0.61 -16.64 20.63
CA PRO A 340 -0.83 -17.16 21.96
C PRO A 340 -2.02 -18.14 21.97
N ILE A 341 -1.87 -19.25 22.68
CA ILE A 341 -2.95 -20.24 22.85
C ILE A 341 -3.57 -20.14 24.24
N GLY A 342 -2.78 -20.30 25.30
CA GLY A 342 -3.32 -20.28 26.63
C GLY A 342 -2.25 -20.37 27.73
N LYS A 343 -2.68 -20.27 28.97
CA LYS A 343 -1.84 -20.43 30.15
C LYS A 343 -1.86 -21.87 30.62
N VAL A 344 -0.73 -22.37 31.06
CA VAL A 344 -0.57 -23.69 31.72
C VAL A 344 -0.53 -23.52 33.24
N SER A 345 -0.56 -24.62 33.98
CA SER A 345 -0.61 -24.63 35.45
C SER A 345 0.60 -23.95 36.11
N SER A 346 1.75 -23.84 35.42
CA SER A 346 2.91 -23.06 35.86
C SER A 346 2.65 -21.53 35.88
N GLY A 347 1.58 -21.07 35.24
CA GLY A 347 1.28 -19.66 35.02
C GLY A 347 1.91 -19.09 33.76
N ASN A 348 2.75 -19.82 33.07
CA ASN A 348 3.39 -19.42 31.82
C ASN A 348 2.39 -19.45 30.65
N MET A 349 2.70 -18.69 29.59
CA MET A 349 1.91 -18.65 28.37
C MET A 349 2.48 -19.63 27.34
N VAL A 350 1.62 -20.45 26.77
CA VAL A 350 1.96 -21.30 25.62
C VAL A 350 1.55 -20.60 24.33
N TRP A 351 2.49 -20.50 23.42
CA TRP A 351 2.31 -19.96 22.08
C TRP A 351 2.44 -21.08 21.03
N MET A 352 1.65 -21.00 19.98
CA MET A 352 1.85 -21.75 18.75
C MET A 352 2.81 -20.97 17.85
N TYR A 353 3.94 -21.58 17.49
CA TYR A 353 4.91 -21.03 16.54
C TYR A 353 4.99 -21.89 15.29
N GLY A 354 5.29 -21.26 14.16
CA GLY A 354 5.66 -21.95 12.94
C GLY A 354 6.96 -22.74 13.13
N ALA A 355 7.12 -23.79 12.36
CA ALA A 355 8.36 -24.56 12.31
C ALA A 355 8.56 -25.15 10.91
N LEU A 356 9.83 -25.26 10.51
CA LEU A 356 10.25 -26.05 9.36
C LEU A 356 10.81 -27.39 9.85
N PHE A 357 10.18 -28.48 9.45
CA PHE A 357 10.72 -29.84 9.68
C PHE A 357 11.21 -30.40 8.35
N GLU A 358 12.49 -30.78 8.33
CA GLU A 358 13.14 -31.55 7.27
C GLU A 358 13.72 -32.83 7.87
N GLY A 359 13.07 -33.94 7.62
CA GLY A 359 13.37 -35.16 8.33
C GLY A 359 13.05 -35.05 9.82
N GLU A 360 13.99 -35.40 10.70
CA GLU A 360 13.82 -35.37 12.17
C GLU A 360 14.21 -34.00 12.79
N SER A 361 14.81 -33.11 12.01
CA SER A 361 15.27 -31.79 12.47
C SER A 361 14.22 -30.73 12.23
N GLY A 362 14.02 -29.87 13.23
CA GLY A 362 13.08 -28.74 13.13
C GLY A 362 13.72 -27.42 13.51
N SER A 363 13.38 -26.37 12.76
CA SER A 363 13.74 -24.98 13.06
C SER A 363 12.48 -24.18 13.36
N ILE A 364 12.53 -23.31 14.38
CA ILE A 364 11.41 -22.39 14.68
C ILE A 364 11.31 -21.35 13.54
N SER A 365 10.08 -21.02 13.17
CA SER A 365 9.75 -19.98 12.20
C SER A 365 8.74 -18.99 12.82
N GLU A 366 8.97 -17.71 12.59
CA GLU A 366 8.02 -16.65 12.96
C GLU A 366 7.00 -16.40 11.86
N VAL A 367 7.12 -17.12 10.75
CA VAL A 367 6.22 -17.05 9.60
C VAL A 367 5.15 -18.13 9.74
N GLY A 368 3.99 -17.90 9.17
CA GLY A 368 2.88 -18.86 9.15
C GLY A 368 2.72 -19.58 7.82
N MET A 369 1.52 -20.13 7.64
CA MET A 369 1.08 -20.77 6.39
C MET A 369 -0.17 -20.10 5.85
N GLN A 370 -0.39 -20.20 4.55
CA GLN A 370 -1.55 -19.70 3.85
C GLN A 370 -2.28 -20.81 3.10
N THR A 371 -3.58 -20.61 2.86
CA THR A 371 -4.37 -21.58 2.10
C THR A 371 -4.35 -21.27 0.61
N LEU A 372 -4.42 -22.36 -0.21
CA LEU A 372 -4.80 -22.30 -1.62
C LEU A 372 -6.00 -23.20 -1.84
N TRP A 373 -7.01 -22.72 -2.58
CA TRP A 373 -8.19 -23.50 -2.88
C TRP A 373 -8.01 -24.35 -4.15
N THR A 374 -8.51 -25.59 -4.10
CA THR A 374 -8.46 -26.53 -5.25
C THR A 374 -9.46 -26.20 -6.37
N LYS A 375 -10.34 -25.20 -6.17
CA LYS A 375 -11.40 -24.74 -7.10
C LYS A 375 -12.52 -25.75 -7.34
N ASP A 376 -12.60 -26.81 -6.54
CA ASP A 376 -13.73 -27.77 -6.57
C ASP A 376 -14.81 -27.31 -5.59
N LEU A 377 -15.93 -26.78 -6.12
CA LEU A 377 -17.07 -26.34 -5.30
C LEU A 377 -17.77 -27.49 -4.59
N GLN A 378 -17.76 -28.68 -5.17
CA GLN A 378 -18.47 -29.84 -4.62
C GLN A 378 -17.68 -30.54 -3.51
N ASN A 379 -16.35 -30.53 -3.64
CA ASN A 379 -15.44 -31.11 -2.66
C ASN A 379 -14.36 -30.08 -2.31
N PRO A 380 -14.72 -29.02 -1.53
CA PRO A 380 -13.79 -27.92 -1.29
C PRO A 380 -12.62 -28.37 -0.41
N VAL A 381 -11.41 -28.20 -0.92
CA VAL A 381 -10.16 -28.43 -0.19
C VAL A 381 -9.31 -27.16 -0.20
N LEU A 382 -8.95 -26.69 0.96
CA LEU A 382 -7.97 -25.63 1.18
C LEU A 382 -6.66 -26.30 1.56
N THR A 383 -5.66 -26.24 0.68
CA THR A 383 -4.31 -26.79 0.96
C THR A 383 -3.46 -25.75 1.66
N TRP A 384 -2.68 -26.16 2.66
CA TRP A 384 -1.78 -25.27 3.37
C TRP A 384 -0.42 -25.23 2.69
N ASN A 385 0.10 -24.02 2.48
CA ASN A 385 1.39 -23.75 1.87
C ASN A 385 2.15 -22.71 2.71
N PRO A 386 3.50 -22.74 2.73
CA PRO A 386 4.28 -21.68 3.34
C PRO A 386 3.91 -20.30 2.78
N ILE A 387 3.91 -19.28 3.62
CA ILE A 387 3.87 -17.89 3.14
C ILE A 387 5.22 -17.61 2.47
N GLU A 388 5.19 -17.04 1.26
CA GLU A 388 6.42 -16.66 0.54
C GLU A 388 7.13 -15.52 1.28
N THR A 389 8.36 -15.78 1.70
CA THR A 389 9.21 -14.87 2.47
C THR A 389 10.67 -15.24 2.29
N LEU A 390 11.59 -14.33 2.66
CA LEU A 390 13.02 -14.60 2.77
C LEU A 390 13.41 -15.30 4.08
N ASP A 391 12.48 -15.37 5.03
CA ASP A 391 12.67 -16.05 6.31
C ASP A 391 12.49 -17.56 6.17
N THR A 392 12.78 -18.30 7.26
CA THR A 392 12.57 -19.75 7.32
C THR A 392 11.10 -20.08 7.05
N PRO A 393 10.77 -20.84 5.99
CA PRO A 393 9.39 -21.19 5.68
C PRO A 393 8.78 -22.11 6.74
N THR A 394 7.46 -22.07 6.87
CA THR A 394 6.71 -22.92 7.82
C THR A 394 6.03 -24.06 7.09
N ASN A 395 6.21 -25.30 7.55
CA ASN A 395 5.43 -26.46 7.11
C ASN A 395 4.73 -27.20 8.28
N SER A 396 5.02 -26.77 9.50
CA SER A 396 4.62 -27.45 10.75
C SER A 396 4.40 -26.41 11.85
N TYR A 397 3.82 -26.83 12.98
CA TYR A 397 3.70 -25.98 14.16
C TYR A 397 4.14 -26.72 15.41
N ILE A 398 4.72 -25.96 16.36
CA ILE A 398 5.13 -26.40 17.67
C ILE A 398 4.56 -25.48 18.74
N PHE A 399 4.54 -25.94 19.97
CA PHE A 399 4.29 -25.09 21.12
C PHE A 399 5.59 -24.58 21.72
N VAL A 400 5.58 -23.30 22.11
CA VAL A 400 6.67 -22.63 22.81
C VAL A 400 6.12 -22.07 24.10
N GLU A 401 6.85 -22.25 25.20
CA GLU A 401 6.49 -21.69 26.51
C GLU A 401 7.26 -20.39 26.75
N LEU A 402 6.52 -19.36 27.15
CA LEU A 402 7.04 -18.06 27.53
C LEU A 402 6.68 -17.75 28.98
N THR A 403 7.58 -17.11 29.73
CA THR A 403 7.28 -16.62 31.07
C THR A 403 6.19 -15.53 31.02
N THR A 404 5.64 -15.14 32.17
CA THR A 404 4.72 -14.00 32.28
C THR A 404 5.35 -12.66 31.85
N ALA A 405 6.69 -12.57 31.81
CA ALA A 405 7.43 -11.43 31.31
C ALA A 405 7.71 -11.50 29.79
N GLY A 406 7.29 -12.58 29.13
CA GLY A 406 7.50 -12.80 27.69
C GLY A 406 8.86 -13.41 27.35
N GLU A 407 9.63 -13.90 28.33
CA GLU A 407 10.92 -14.54 28.09
C GLU A 407 10.73 -15.99 27.61
N PHE A 408 11.56 -16.40 26.65
CA PHE A 408 11.54 -17.75 26.09
C PHE A 408 12.02 -18.79 27.12
N VAL A 409 11.19 -19.77 27.40
CA VAL A 409 11.53 -20.91 28.28
C VAL A 409 12.04 -22.12 27.47
N GLY A 410 11.35 -22.40 26.36
CA GLY A 410 11.69 -23.53 25.49
C GLY A 410 10.50 -24.06 24.71
N GLN A 411 10.71 -25.17 23.99
CA GLN A 411 9.62 -25.89 23.36
C GLN A 411 8.74 -26.51 24.46
N TYR A 412 7.44 -26.20 24.44
CA TYR A 412 6.49 -26.81 25.36
C TYR A 412 6.13 -28.22 24.87
N ARG A 413 6.25 -29.22 25.77
CA ARG A 413 5.94 -30.65 25.54
C ARG A 413 5.01 -31.22 26.62
N GLY A 414 4.35 -30.34 27.39
CA GLY A 414 3.39 -30.75 28.41
C GLY A 414 2.10 -31.33 27.79
N SER A 415 1.28 -31.91 28.63
CA SER A 415 0.01 -32.57 28.23
C SER A 415 -1.22 -31.67 28.37
N GLU A 416 -1.08 -30.46 28.96
CA GLU A 416 -2.21 -29.56 29.17
C GLU A 416 -2.69 -28.91 27.88
N ILE A 417 -1.77 -28.62 26.94
CA ILE A 417 -2.06 -28.05 25.64
C ILE A 417 -1.39 -28.92 24.58
N THR A 418 -2.17 -29.54 23.71
CA THR A 418 -1.70 -30.46 22.68
C THR A 418 -2.46 -30.29 21.38
N PHE A 419 -1.83 -30.61 20.24
CA PHE A 419 -2.49 -30.71 18.92
C PHE A 419 -3.11 -32.11 18.78
N ALA A 420 -4.38 -32.25 19.13
CA ALA A 420 -5.07 -33.55 19.12
C ALA A 420 -4.23 -34.66 19.82
N GLY A 421 -3.74 -34.37 21.04
CA GLY A 421 -2.91 -35.27 21.83
C GLY A 421 -1.42 -35.30 21.47
N ASN A 422 -0.94 -34.47 20.54
CA ASN A 422 0.47 -34.45 20.13
C ASN A 422 1.12 -33.09 20.51
N SER A 423 2.42 -33.10 20.81
CA SER A 423 3.20 -31.91 21.11
C SER A 423 3.59 -31.10 19.86
N THR A 424 3.41 -31.66 18.68
CA THR A 424 3.75 -31.06 17.39
C THR A 424 2.66 -31.36 16.37
N MET A 425 2.42 -30.42 15.48
CA MET A 425 1.56 -30.53 14.31
C MET A 425 2.47 -30.47 13.07
N LEU A 426 2.85 -31.64 12.57
CA LEU A 426 3.86 -31.80 11.53
C LEU A 426 3.22 -31.75 10.14
N HIS A 427 3.93 -31.21 9.17
CA HIS A 427 3.58 -31.22 7.75
C HIS A 427 2.09 -30.97 7.52
N VAL A 428 1.61 -29.77 7.87
CA VAL A 428 0.21 -29.37 7.73
C VAL A 428 -0.20 -29.42 6.26
N LYS A 429 -1.31 -30.11 5.95
CA LYS A 429 -1.70 -30.43 4.58
C LYS A 429 -2.93 -29.68 4.11
N SER A 430 -4.08 -29.88 4.74
CA SER A 430 -5.34 -29.39 4.20
C SER A 430 -6.46 -29.26 5.21
N LEU A 431 -7.43 -28.42 4.83
CA LEU A 431 -8.78 -28.36 5.37
C LEU A 431 -9.74 -28.84 4.28
N THR A 432 -10.39 -29.97 4.47
CA THR A 432 -11.42 -30.50 3.56
C THR A 432 -12.78 -30.19 4.16
N LYS A 433 -13.58 -29.36 3.52
CA LYS A 433 -14.91 -29.00 3.99
C LYS A 433 -15.85 -30.19 3.83
N LYS A 434 -16.69 -30.44 4.85
CA LYS A 434 -17.63 -31.56 4.85
C LYS A 434 -18.89 -31.29 3.99
N THR A 435 -19.08 -30.04 3.58
CA THR A 435 -20.19 -29.62 2.72
C THR A 435 -19.67 -28.86 1.50
N PRO A 436 -20.34 -28.92 0.35
CA PRO A 436 -20.00 -28.10 -0.81
C PRO A 436 -19.93 -26.60 -0.48
N PHE A 437 -19.14 -25.86 -1.24
CA PHE A 437 -19.25 -24.41 -1.26
C PHE A 437 -20.53 -24.00 -2.04
N THR A 438 -21.23 -23.02 -1.50
CA THR A 438 -22.35 -22.40 -2.25
C THR A 438 -21.79 -21.60 -3.41
N GLU A 439 -22.40 -21.72 -4.59
CA GLU A 439 -22.02 -20.89 -5.72
C GLU A 439 -22.39 -19.44 -5.40
N HIS A 440 -21.40 -18.54 -5.39
CA HIS A 440 -21.67 -17.11 -5.30
C HIS A 440 -22.31 -16.64 -6.59
N GLN A 441 -23.53 -16.14 -6.54
CA GLN A 441 -24.13 -15.46 -7.68
C GLN A 441 -23.32 -14.21 -7.98
N LYS A 442 -22.73 -14.18 -9.18
CA LYS A 442 -21.98 -13.06 -9.73
C LYS A 442 -22.89 -11.89 -10.09
#